data_f85bf5fac14ca4df5443ffa83df390a2
#
_entry.id   f85bf5fac14ca4df5443ffa83df390a2
#
_cell.length_a   1.000
_cell.length_b   1.000
_cell.length_c   1.000
_cell.angle_alpha   90.00
_cell.angle_beta   90.00
_cell.angle_gamma   90.00
#
_symmetry.space_group_name_H-M   'P 1'
#
loop_
_entity.id
_entity.type
_entity.pdbx_description
1 polymer ?
#
loop_
_entity_poly.entity_id
_entity_poly.type
_entity_poly.pdbx_seq_one_letter_code
_entity_poly.pdbx_strand_id
1 'polypeptide(L)'
;MQLTSTEQMGRIITTLIITNRGDQVLAERGLMPGEDVRTITLENVLVDTGVTTLCLPANVIAQLGLTLLKEVDVATATGFSKARIFEDAKITLGEREGTFECLELPGGTEPLLGVIPLEALGIELDLQNQKLIVLPISPNASYLRI
;
A
#
# COMPACT_ATOMS: atom_id res chain seq x y z
N MET A 1 -6.15 -14.28 -4.12
CA MET A 1 -7.07 -13.22 -4.52
C MET A 1 -7.72 -13.55 -5.83
N GLN A 2 -8.90 -13.10 -6.04
CA GLN A 2 -9.62 -13.46 -7.24
C GLN A 2 -10.13 -12.22 -7.97
N LEU A 3 -10.41 -12.40 -9.24
CA LEU A 3 -10.99 -11.39 -10.09
C LEU A 3 -12.37 -11.01 -9.58
N THR A 4 -12.69 -9.72 -9.56
CA THR A 4 -13.95 -9.22 -9.01
C THR A 4 -15.08 -9.19 -10.02
N SER A 5 -14.81 -8.92 -11.31
CA SER A 5 -15.85 -8.87 -12.33
C SER A 5 -15.26 -9.00 -13.72
N THR A 6 -16.12 -9.23 -14.72
CA THR A 6 -15.70 -9.29 -16.12
C THR A 6 -15.23 -7.93 -16.65
N GLU A 7 -15.76 -6.84 -16.13
CA GLU A 7 -15.33 -5.50 -16.52
C GLU A 7 -13.93 -5.20 -16.05
N GLN A 8 -13.47 -5.94 -15.07
CA GLN A 8 -12.15 -5.81 -14.49
C GLN A 8 -11.20 -6.91 -14.94
N MET A 9 -11.49 -7.54 -16.06
CA MET A 9 -10.61 -8.57 -16.61
C MET A 9 -9.22 -7.97 -16.82
N GLY A 10 -8.17 -8.64 -16.33
CA GLY A 10 -6.81 -8.14 -16.33
C GLY A 10 -6.49 -7.28 -15.13
N ARG A 11 -7.45 -7.02 -14.23
CA ARG A 11 -7.25 -6.25 -13.00
C ARG A 11 -7.36 -7.16 -11.79
N ILE A 12 -6.45 -6.97 -10.85
CA ILE A 12 -6.48 -7.68 -9.58
C ILE A 12 -6.75 -6.65 -8.49
N ILE A 13 -7.80 -6.89 -7.70
CA ILE A 13 -8.19 -6.02 -6.60
C ILE A 13 -8.05 -6.80 -5.31
N THR A 14 -7.49 -6.13 -4.30
CA THR A 14 -7.25 -6.76 -3.01
C THR A 14 -7.67 -5.85 -1.87
N THR A 15 -7.74 -6.43 -0.69
CA THR A 15 -8.02 -5.71 0.56
C THR A 15 -6.71 -5.45 1.28
N LEU A 16 -6.50 -4.20 1.70
CA LEU A 16 -5.37 -3.83 2.55
C LEU A 16 -5.88 -3.22 3.84
N ILE A 17 -5.21 -3.54 4.93
CA ILE A 17 -5.33 -2.79 6.17
C ILE A 17 -4.14 -1.86 6.22
N ILE A 18 -4.38 -0.56 6.44
CA ILE A 18 -3.33 0.43 6.50
C ILE A 18 -3.35 1.10 7.86
N THR A 19 -2.20 1.10 8.53
CA THR A 19 -2.04 1.66 9.87
C THR A 19 -1.02 2.80 9.81
N ASN A 20 -1.28 3.86 10.55
CA ASN A 20 -0.30 4.92 10.76
C ASN A 20 0.82 4.39 11.65
N ARG A 21 1.97 4.09 11.06
CA ARG A 21 3.09 3.50 11.81
C ARG A 21 3.61 4.44 12.89
N GLY A 22 3.60 5.75 12.66
CA GLY A 22 3.98 6.74 13.65
C GLY A 22 3.11 6.66 14.91
N ASP A 23 1.80 6.57 14.74
CA ASP A 23 0.87 6.36 15.86
C ASP A 23 1.21 5.07 16.61
N GLN A 24 1.47 4.02 15.87
CA GLN A 24 1.76 2.71 16.45
C GLN A 24 3.03 2.76 17.31
N VAL A 25 4.06 3.47 16.84
CA VAL A 25 5.29 3.67 17.61
C VAL A 25 5.01 4.45 18.89
N LEU A 26 4.19 5.49 18.82
CA LEU A 26 3.82 6.26 20.01
C LEU A 26 3.07 5.39 21.02
N ALA A 27 2.16 4.55 20.54
CA ALA A 27 1.43 3.63 21.42
C ALA A 27 2.37 2.60 22.06
N GLU A 28 3.30 2.06 21.29
CA GLU A 28 4.30 1.12 21.81
C GLU A 28 5.18 1.74 22.89
N ARG A 29 5.39 3.04 22.83
CA ARG A 29 6.18 3.80 23.81
C ARG A 29 5.35 4.34 24.96
N GLY A 30 4.06 4.01 25.00
CA GLY A 30 3.17 4.50 26.07
C GLY A 30 2.79 5.95 25.96
N LEU A 31 2.99 6.60 24.80
CA LEU A 31 2.70 8.01 24.58
C LEU A 31 1.33 8.24 23.98
N MET A 32 0.61 7.19 23.65
CA MET A 32 -0.71 7.23 23.02
C MET A 32 -1.46 5.95 23.39
N PRO A 33 -2.78 6.01 23.68
CA PRO A 33 -3.57 4.80 23.84
C PRO A 33 -3.57 3.98 22.54
N GLY A 34 -3.50 2.64 22.64
CA GLY A 34 -3.49 1.79 21.46
C GLY A 34 -4.75 1.95 20.60
N GLU A 35 -5.89 2.26 21.22
CA GLU A 35 -7.14 2.49 20.53
C GLU A 35 -7.16 3.77 19.69
N ASP A 36 -6.22 4.68 19.91
CA ASP A 36 -6.10 5.92 19.15
C ASP A 36 -5.20 5.77 17.92
N VAL A 37 -4.57 4.63 17.73
CA VAL A 37 -3.77 4.35 16.53
C VAL A 37 -4.70 4.33 15.32
N ARG A 38 -4.44 5.21 14.36
CA ARG A 38 -5.29 5.33 13.18
C ARG A 38 -5.02 4.19 12.22
N THR A 39 -6.08 3.54 11.78
CA THR A 39 -6.03 2.44 10.85
C THR A 39 -7.28 2.46 9.96
N ILE A 40 -7.16 1.95 8.75
CA ILE A 40 -8.26 1.92 7.81
C ILE A 40 -8.17 0.63 6.99
N THR A 41 -9.32 0.07 6.63
CA THR A 41 -9.39 -1.08 5.74
C THR A 41 -9.89 -0.61 4.39
N LEU A 42 -9.11 -0.87 3.35
CA LEU A 42 -9.48 -0.56 1.97
C LEU A 42 -9.74 -1.87 1.23
N GLU A 43 -10.93 -2.00 0.67
CA GLU A 43 -11.35 -3.25 0.01
C GLU A 43 -11.20 -3.22 -1.51
N ASN A 44 -10.80 -2.09 -2.07
CA ASN A 44 -10.79 -1.89 -3.52
C ASN A 44 -9.41 -1.43 -4.02
N VAL A 45 -8.35 -1.94 -3.44
CA VAL A 45 -7.00 -1.58 -3.84
C VAL A 45 -6.63 -2.31 -5.12
N LEU A 46 -6.34 -1.55 -6.18
CA LEU A 46 -5.91 -2.11 -7.45
C LEU A 46 -4.43 -2.48 -7.38
N VAL A 47 -4.12 -3.71 -7.70
CA VAL A 47 -2.73 -4.16 -7.83
C VAL A 47 -2.26 -3.80 -9.23
N ASP A 48 -1.25 -2.94 -9.33
CA ASP A 48 -0.82 -2.36 -10.60
C ASP A 48 0.70 -2.42 -10.73
N THR A 49 1.18 -3.32 -11.59
CA THR A 49 2.62 -3.50 -11.82
C THR A 49 3.23 -2.37 -12.65
N GLY A 50 2.42 -1.49 -13.22
CA GLY A 50 2.89 -0.28 -13.88
C GLY A 50 3.22 0.85 -12.92
N VAL A 51 2.92 0.66 -11.64
CA VAL A 51 3.14 1.64 -10.58
C VAL A 51 4.26 1.14 -9.67
N THR A 52 5.13 2.05 -9.23
CA THR A 52 6.31 1.68 -8.46
C THR A 52 6.00 1.43 -6.98
N THR A 53 5.17 2.26 -6.39
CA THR A 53 4.97 2.27 -4.94
C THR A 53 3.48 2.15 -4.56
N LEU A 54 3.22 2.25 -3.26
CA LEU A 54 1.86 2.39 -2.74
C LEU A 54 1.36 3.79 -3.08
N CYS A 55 0.15 3.89 -3.62
CA CYS A 55 -0.48 5.18 -3.92
C CYS A 55 -1.84 5.23 -3.24
N LEU A 56 -2.08 6.28 -2.46
CA LEU A 56 -3.32 6.43 -1.70
C LEU A 56 -3.98 7.76 -2.06
N PRO A 57 -5.31 7.78 -2.15
CA PRO A 57 -6.00 9.06 -2.37
C PRO A 57 -5.84 10.00 -1.17
N ALA A 58 -5.86 11.29 -1.44
CA ALA A 58 -5.63 12.34 -0.45
C ALA A 58 -6.55 12.21 0.77
N ASN A 59 -7.80 11.84 0.58
CA ASN A 59 -8.74 11.68 1.69
C ASN A 59 -8.36 10.52 2.63
N VAL A 60 -7.79 9.46 2.10
CA VAL A 60 -7.31 8.33 2.91
C VAL A 60 -6.07 8.74 3.71
N ILE A 61 -5.14 9.43 3.06
CA ILE A 61 -3.93 9.94 3.73
C ILE A 61 -4.32 10.87 4.87
N ALA A 62 -5.29 11.75 4.66
CA ALA A 62 -5.77 12.66 5.69
C ALA A 62 -6.41 11.90 6.87
N GLN A 63 -7.24 10.90 6.59
CA GLN A 63 -7.85 10.08 7.65
C GLN A 63 -6.80 9.35 8.48
N LEU A 64 -5.76 8.86 7.84
CA LEU A 64 -4.65 8.19 8.54
C LEU A 64 -3.72 9.17 9.24
N GLY A 65 -3.79 10.45 8.89
CA GLY A 65 -2.90 11.46 9.46
C GLY A 65 -1.43 11.23 9.16
N LEU A 66 -1.11 10.67 8.00
CA LEU A 66 0.28 10.41 7.63
C LEU A 66 1.06 11.72 7.48
N THR A 67 2.35 11.66 7.75
CA THR A 67 3.25 12.82 7.73
C THR A 67 3.81 13.02 6.34
N LEU A 68 3.76 14.26 5.85
CA LEU A 68 4.38 14.63 4.58
C LEU A 68 5.90 14.50 4.70
N LEU A 69 6.51 13.74 3.81
CA LEU A 69 7.95 13.54 3.78
C LEU A 69 8.62 14.47 2.78
N LYS A 70 8.11 14.55 1.56
CA LYS A 70 8.73 15.34 0.49
C LYS A 70 7.79 15.48 -0.70
N GLU A 71 8.14 16.41 -1.59
CA GLU A 71 7.56 16.48 -2.92
C GLU A 71 8.57 15.99 -3.93
N VAL A 72 8.09 15.33 -4.98
CA VAL A 72 8.93 14.77 -6.04
C VAL A 72 8.30 15.04 -7.41
N ASP A 73 9.12 14.98 -8.45
CA ASP A 73 8.62 14.96 -9.81
C ASP A 73 8.39 13.52 -10.23
N VAL A 74 7.21 13.21 -10.73
CA VAL A 74 6.87 11.87 -11.21
C VAL A 74 6.62 11.91 -12.71
N ALA A 75 7.05 10.87 -13.40
CA ALA A 75 6.79 10.71 -14.83
C ALA A 75 5.34 10.30 -15.05
N THR A 76 4.67 10.98 -15.96
CA THR A 76 3.30 10.64 -16.34
C THR A 76 3.25 10.46 -17.86
N ALA A 77 2.09 10.05 -18.36
CA ALA A 77 1.90 9.86 -19.80
C ALA A 77 2.12 11.15 -20.61
N THR A 78 1.94 12.31 -19.99
CA THR A 78 2.03 13.60 -20.66
C THR A 78 3.25 14.43 -20.21
N GLY A 79 4.18 13.84 -19.48
CA GLY A 79 5.37 14.53 -18.99
C GLY A 79 5.60 14.30 -17.51
N PHE A 80 6.05 15.33 -16.80
CA PHE A 80 6.28 15.27 -15.36
C PHE A 80 5.23 16.06 -14.61
N SER A 81 4.91 15.57 -13.41
CA SER A 81 3.97 16.23 -12.51
C SER A 81 4.53 16.18 -11.09
N LYS A 82 4.16 17.15 -10.26
CA LYS A 82 4.51 17.14 -8.84
C LYS A 82 3.65 16.14 -8.10
N ALA A 83 4.26 15.42 -7.17
CA ALA A 83 3.54 14.52 -6.28
C ALA A 83 4.08 14.64 -4.87
N ARG A 84 3.21 14.44 -3.88
CA ARG A 84 3.59 14.45 -2.48
C ARG A 84 3.76 13.02 -1.98
N ILE A 85 4.84 12.79 -1.25
CA ILE A 85 5.15 11.49 -0.65
C ILE A 85 4.96 11.60 0.85
N PHE A 86 4.21 10.67 1.40
CA PHE A 86 3.92 10.59 2.83
C PHE A 86 4.54 9.36 3.44
N GLU A 87 4.75 9.38 4.75
CA GLU A 87 5.28 8.26 5.54
C GLU A 87 4.51 8.17 6.86
N ASP A 88 4.54 7.14 7.59
CA ASP A 88 4.89 5.75 7.30
C ASP A 88 3.59 4.98 7.22
N ALA A 89 3.28 4.43 6.10
CA ALA A 89 2.07 3.63 5.93
C ALA A 89 2.44 2.15 6.13
N LYS A 90 1.97 1.57 7.23
CA LYS A 90 2.14 0.13 7.45
C LYS A 90 0.97 -0.57 6.79
N ILE A 91 1.26 -1.42 5.83
CA ILE A 91 0.21 -2.18 5.15
C ILE A 91 0.23 -3.63 5.61
N THR A 92 -0.96 -4.20 5.71
CA THR A 92 -1.16 -5.60 6.03
C THR A 92 -2.00 -6.22 4.91
N LEU A 93 -1.46 -7.22 4.26
CA LEU A 93 -2.15 -7.98 3.23
C LEU A 93 -2.13 -9.46 3.65
N GLY A 94 -3.28 -9.93 4.14
CA GLY A 94 -3.32 -11.25 4.76
C GLY A 94 -2.42 -11.31 5.99
N GLU A 95 -1.45 -12.22 5.98
CA GLU A 95 -0.49 -12.37 7.07
C GLU A 95 0.83 -11.64 6.82
N ARG A 96 0.93 -10.90 5.70
CA ARG A 96 2.13 -10.17 5.34
C ARG A 96 1.98 -8.71 5.70
N GLU A 97 3.04 -8.12 6.22
CA GLU A 97 3.01 -6.69 6.55
C GLU A 97 4.35 -6.03 6.30
N GLY A 98 4.30 -4.74 6.02
CA GLY A 98 5.48 -3.91 5.82
C GLY A 98 5.11 -2.44 5.84
N THR A 99 6.10 -1.60 6.06
CA THR A 99 5.90 -0.15 6.16
C THR A 99 6.55 0.52 4.96
N PHE A 100 5.79 1.40 4.30
CA PHE A 100 6.23 2.00 3.04
C PHE A 100 5.87 3.47 2.98
N GLU A 101 6.63 4.19 2.17
CA GLU A 101 6.21 5.51 1.73
C GLU A 101 5.01 5.36 0.81
N CYS A 102 4.15 6.37 0.75
CA CYS A 102 3.06 6.36 -0.20
C CYS A 102 2.96 7.67 -0.95
N LEU A 103 2.60 7.56 -2.22
CA LEU A 103 2.38 8.70 -3.10
C LEU A 103 0.92 9.12 -3.01
N GLU A 104 0.69 10.42 -2.88
CA GLU A 104 -0.66 10.96 -2.81
C GLU A 104 -1.30 11.03 -4.20
N LEU A 105 -2.49 10.48 -4.30
CA LEU A 105 -3.36 10.62 -5.47
C LEU A 105 -4.47 11.61 -5.17
N PRO A 106 -5.10 12.20 -6.20
CA PRO A 106 -6.28 13.03 -5.99
C PRO A 106 -7.34 12.33 -5.13
N GLY A 107 -8.04 13.09 -4.30
CA GLY A 107 -9.10 12.54 -3.47
C GLY A 107 -10.17 11.84 -4.30
N GLY A 108 -10.68 10.73 -3.77
CA GLY A 108 -11.71 9.95 -4.43
C GLY A 108 -11.23 9.01 -5.52
N THR A 109 -9.92 9.00 -5.82
CA THR A 109 -9.38 8.05 -6.78
C THR A 109 -9.14 6.68 -6.15
N GLU A 110 -8.97 5.67 -6.99
CA GLU A 110 -8.75 4.30 -6.54
C GLU A 110 -7.33 4.14 -6.00
N PRO A 111 -7.15 3.53 -4.82
CA PRO A 111 -5.81 3.27 -4.30
C PRO A 111 -5.09 2.22 -5.13
N LEU A 112 -3.76 2.36 -5.24
CA LEU A 112 -2.93 1.49 -6.06
C LEU A 112 -1.82 0.86 -5.22
N LEU A 113 -1.59 -0.42 -5.45
CA LEU A 113 -0.50 -1.17 -4.82
C LEU A 113 0.52 -1.54 -5.89
N GLY A 114 1.70 -0.92 -5.83
CA GLY A 114 2.73 -1.06 -6.85
C GLY A 114 3.78 -2.11 -6.54
N VAL A 115 4.83 -2.10 -7.36
CA VAL A 115 5.84 -3.16 -7.41
C VAL A 115 6.66 -3.28 -6.13
N ILE A 116 7.11 -2.15 -5.57
CA ILE A 116 7.98 -2.19 -4.39
C ILE A 116 7.32 -2.91 -3.21
N PRO A 117 6.12 -2.51 -2.77
CA PRO A 117 5.48 -3.24 -1.68
C PRO A 117 5.15 -4.69 -2.04
N LEU A 118 4.77 -4.99 -3.27
CA LEU A 118 4.52 -6.38 -3.66
C LEU A 118 5.75 -7.24 -3.49
N GLU A 119 6.90 -6.78 -3.99
CA GLU A 119 8.14 -7.52 -3.86
C GLU A 119 8.58 -7.66 -2.40
N ALA A 120 8.48 -6.58 -1.64
CA ALA A 120 8.86 -6.61 -0.23
C ALA A 120 8.00 -7.57 0.59
N LEU A 121 6.73 -7.71 0.23
CA LEU A 121 5.81 -8.61 0.92
C LEU A 121 5.90 -10.05 0.41
N GLY A 122 6.69 -10.31 -0.62
CA GLY A 122 6.80 -11.65 -1.20
C GLY A 122 5.52 -12.07 -1.92
N ILE A 123 4.93 -11.16 -2.69
CA ILE A 123 3.69 -11.42 -3.41
C ILE A 123 3.96 -11.33 -4.91
N GLU A 124 3.56 -12.36 -5.63
CA GLU A 124 3.61 -12.40 -7.08
C GLU A 124 2.22 -12.35 -7.68
N LEU A 125 2.13 -11.95 -8.94
CA LEU A 125 0.88 -11.91 -9.67
C LEU A 125 0.79 -13.10 -10.61
N ASP A 126 -0.34 -13.79 -10.54
CA ASP A 126 -0.71 -14.76 -11.54
C ASP A 126 -1.72 -14.09 -12.47
N LEU A 127 -1.22 -13.49 -13.54
CA LEU A 127 -2.05 -12.72 -14.46
C LEU A 127 -2.99 -13.63 -15.26
N GLN A 128 -2.58 -14.84 -15.50
CA GLN A 128 -3.41 -15.80 -16.24
C GLN A 128 -4.66 -16.18 -15.46
N ASN A 129 -4.52 -16.40 -14.16
CA ASN A 129 -5.63 -16.75 -13.28
C ASN A 129 -6.14 -15.55 -12.49
N GLN A 130 -5.58 -14.38 -12.69
CA GLN A 130 -5.95 -13.10 -12.10
C GLN A 130 -6.05 -13.15 -10.58
N LYS A 131 -5.01 -13.65 -9.95
CA LYS A 131 -4.93 -13.78 -8.49
C LYS A 131 -3.54 -13.43 -7.99
N LEU A 132 -3.46 -13.16 -6.69
CA LEU A 132 -2.19 -12.97 -5.99
C LEU A 132 -1.68 -14.32 -5.50
N ILE A 133 -0.37 -14.50 -5.59
CA ILE A 133 0.32 -15.66 -5.05
C ILE A 133 1.19 -15.16 -3.91
N VAL A 134 0.91 -15.63 -2.70
CA VAL A 134 1.73 -15.35 -1.54
C VAL A 134 2.82 -16.41 -1.48
N LEU A 135 4.06 -15.99 -1.69
CA LEU A 135 5.19 -16.92 -1.70
C LEU A 135 5.39 -17.52 -0.31
N PRO A 136 5.73 -18.81 -0.22
CA PRO A 136 5.94 -19.44 1.08
C PRO A 136 7.16 -18.85 1.77
N ILE A 137 7.03 -18.56 3.07
CA ILE A 137 8.12 -18.03 3.88
C ILE A 137 7.93 -18.51 5.31
N SER A 138 9.03 -18.86 5.99
CA SER A 138 8.96 -19.21 7.40
C SER A 138 8.79 -17.94 8.25
N PRO A 139 8.23 -18.05 9.46
CA PRO A 139 7.95 -16.88 10.30
C PRO A 139 9.16 -15.98 10.58
N ASN A 140 10.36 -16.52 10.56
CA ASN A 140 11.58 -15.77 10.86
C ASN A 140 12.40 -15.41 9.62
N ALA A 141 11.84 -15.57 8.43
CA ALA A 141 12.52 -15.27 7.18
C ALA A 141 11.97 -14.01 6.51
N SER A 142 12.66 -13.55 5.49
CA SER A 142 12.27 -12.37 4.73
C SER A 142 12.63 -12.58 3.27
N TYR A 143 11.92 -11.88 2.38
CA TYR A 143 12.27 -11.87 0.95
C TYR A 143 13.32 -10.81 0.62
N LEU A 144 13.87 -10.14 1.61
CA LEU A 144 14.98 -9.21 1.41
C LEU A 144 16.25 -9.97 1.02
N ARG A 145 17.00 -9.38 0.12
CA ARG A 145 18.27 -9.94 -0.34
C ARG A 145 19.39 -8.92 -0.12
N ILE A 146 20.54 -9.44 0.17
CA ILE A 146 21.76 -8.62 0.31
C ILE A 146 22.86 -9.19 -0.55
#